data_e2ee01dcdf3575939820af0b13f77e6a
#
_entry.id   e2ee01dcdf3575939820af0b13f77e6a
#
_cell.length_a   1.000
_cell.length_b   1.000
_cell.length_c   1.000
_cell.angle_alpha   90.00
_cell.angle_beta   90.00
_cell.angle_gamma   90.00
#
_symmetry.space_group_name_H-M   'P 1'
#
loop_
_entity.id
_entity.type
_entity.pdbx_description
1 polymer ?
#
loop_
_entity_poly.entity_id
_entity_poly.type
_entity_poly.pdbx_seq_one_letter_code
_entity_poly.pdbx_strand_id
1 'polypeptide(L)'
;MKALQFCGPRQGLHFREKRLGATLRTGPKSFSTKSDSFGSGERLYNFGFKKVTEEIKSKLVHNLFSHVSNRYDLMNDLMSLRLHRCWKDQLVKELDLFLKYHSYKMQEEILRSEANWGRQHGKGGAASCEETRFGDGKVQTGGETGGQTDGQTGSQPGSQTGGAASEAVNEGSAANFSSCKILDLAGGTGDIAFRILKRYKHHLEKLHQGSDFHEGENQADEFYAKFTPEIIVGDVNEDMMQVGKKRAKEMNYNRNIKWVIQNAENLNYFEDNSVDVVTLSFGIRNFTNIPKSLREIHRVLKPGGRFLCLEFSRVNCALIKPLYDAYLLKVIPLLGKVVASSENSYKYLAESIQTFLSPEELSQLMHQSSFRNISYSTMTMGIVAVHSGYKIG
;
A
#
# COMPACT_ATOMS: atom_id res chain seq x y z
N MET A 1 -5.37 21.27 31.70
CA MET A 1 -4.70 21.89 30.54
C MET A 1 -5.23 21.22 29.27
N LYS A 2 -6.18 21.88 28.60
CA LYS A 2 -6.83 21.37 27.39
C LYS A 2 -5.90 21.65 26.21
N ALA A 3 -5.24 20.62 25.69
CA ALA A 3 -4.43 20.70 24.50
C ALA A 3 -5.33 20.89 23.28
N LEU A 4 -5.00 21.87 22.48
CA LEU A 4 -5.61 22.32 21.25
C LEU A 4 -5.97 21.17 20.31
N GLN A 5 -7.24 20.76 20.35
CA GLN A 5 -7.89 19.99 19.31
C GLN A 5 -8.24 20.94 18.15
N PHE A 6 -7.30 21.15 17.24
CA PHE A 6 -7.58 21.77 15.93
C PHE A 6 -7.77 20.65 14.89
N CYS A 7 -8.78 19.82 15.12
CA CYS A 7 -9.44 19.00 14.12
C CYS A 7 -10.95 19.15 14.38
N GLY A 8 -11.48 20.34 14.13
CA GLY A 8 -12.91 20.61 14.13
C GLY A 8 -13.51 20.32 12.76
N PRO A 9 -14.78 19.91 12.68
CA PRO A 9 -15.42 19.55 11.43
C PRO A 9 -15.80 20.79 10.63
N ARG A 10 -15.47 20.76 9.34
CA ARG A 10 -16.10 21.52 8.27
C ARG A 10 -16.10 23.06 8.40
N GLN A 11 -14.97 23.66 8.14
CA GLN A 11 -14.95 24.89 7.37
C GLN A 11 -13.98 24.69 6.23
N GLY A 12 -14.48 24.82 5.00
CA GLY A 12 -13.77 24.54 3.76
C GLY A 12 -12.60 25.50 3.57
N LEU A 13 -11.42 25.05 3.95
CA LEU A 13 -10.21 25.57 3.37
C LEU A 13 -10.22 25.08 1.91
N HIS A 14 -10.56 25.96 1.00
CA HIS A 14 -10.43 25.73 -0.43
C HIS A 14 -8.97 25.34 -0.72
N PHE A 15 -8.72 24.05 -0.84
CA PHE A 15 -7.49 23.52 -1.41
C PHE A 15 -7.42 24.00 -2.86
N ARG A 16 -6.46 24.86 -3.14
CA ARG A 16 -6.20 25.31 -4.50
C ARG A 16 -5.51 24.18 -5.25
N GLU A 17 -6.30 23.28 -5.82
CA GLU A 17 -5.82 22.31 -6.82
C GLU A 17 -5.30 23.09 -8.02
N LYS A 18 -4.00 23.17 -8.17
CA LYS A 18 -3.40 23.59 -9.43
C LYS A 18 -3.32 22.35 -10.32
N ARG A 19 -4.36 22.12 -11.12
CA ARG A 19 -4.25 21.25 -12.30
C ARG A 19 -3.37 21.98 -13.32
N LEU A 20 -2.27 21.37 -13.70
CA LEU A 20 -1.48 21.79 -14.86
C LEU A 20 -2.29 21.44 -16.13
N GLY A 21 -3.27 22.26 -16.43
CA GLY A 21 -3.97 22.23 -17.70
C GLY A 21 -3.02 22.61 -18.83
N ALA A 22 -3.05 21.83 -19.89
CA ALA A 22 -2.25 22.00 -21.10
C ALA A 22 -2.37 23.40 -21.68
N THR A 23 -1.36 24.22 -21.51
CA THR A 23 -0.90 25.23 -22.48
C THR A 23 0.46 25.78 -22.03
N LEU A 24 1.51 24.99 -22.14
CA LEU A 24 2.89 25.49 -22.14
C LEU A 24 3.40 25.50 -23.58
N ARG A 25 3.04 26.57 -24.33
CA ARG A 25 3.84 27.04 -25.47
C ARG A 25 4.96 27.95 -24.92
N THR A 26 5.98 27.34 -24.37
CA THR A 26 7.32 27.95 -24.28
C THR A 26 8.31 26.81 -24.48
N GLY A 27 9.21 26.99 -25.43
CA GLY A 27 10.19 25.98 -25.84
C GLY A 27 11.03 25.44 -24.67
N PRO A 28 11.72 24.31 -24.87
CA PRO A 28 12.40 23.61 -23.83
C PRO A 28 13.54 24.49 -23.29
N LYS A 29 13.34 25.13 -22.14
CA LYS A 29 14.47 25.50 -21.31
C LYS A 29 14.99 24.18 -20.77
N SER A 30 16.09 23.70 -21.34
CA SER A 30 16.85 22.59 -20.79
C SER A 30 17.16 22.89 -19.34
N PHE A 31 16.50 22.19 -18.41
CA PHE A 31 16.92 22.17 -17.03
C PHE A 31 18.22 21.40 -16.96
N SER A 32 19.31 22.10 -17.15
CA SER A 32 20.61 21.64 -16.74
C SER A 32 20.58 21.58 -15.22
N THR A 33 20.42 20.40 -14.65
CA THR A 33 21.00 20.14 -13.35
C THR A 33 22.47 20.49 -13.50
N LYS A 34 22.90 21.64 -12.99
CA LYS A 34 24.31 22.02 -12.99
C LYS A 34 25.10 20.90 -12.33
N SER A 35 25.58 19.99 -13.13
CA SER A 35 26.63 19.07 -12.78
C SER A 35 27.92 19.88 -12.93
N ASP A 36 28.40 20.45 -11.84
CA ASP A 36 29.75 20.98 -11.79
C ASP A 36 30.69 19.78 -11.97
N SER A 37 31.18 19.58 -13.19
CA SER A 37 32.21 18.61 -13.50
C SER A 37 33.57 19.18 -13.03
N PHE A 38 33.98 18.75 -11.86
CA PHE A 38 35.40 18.87 -11.46
C PHE A 38 36.14 17.60 -11.90
N GLY A 39 37.25 17.74 -12.59
CA GLY A 39 38.11 16.79 -13.25
C GLY A 39 38.15 15.38 -12.67
N SER A 40 37.45 14.51 -13.28
CA SER A 40 37.30 13.07 -13.38
C SER A 40 35.80 12.74 -13.39
N GLY A 41 35.16 12.69 -14.50
CA GLY A 41 33.76 12.33 -14.82
C GLY A 41 32.71 11.90 -13.75
N GLU A 42 32.97 12.03 -12.46
CA GLU A 42 32.09 11.64 -11.38
C GLU A 42 31.02 12.70 -11.12
N ARG A 43 29.76 12.25 -11.14
CA ARG A 43 28.60 13.09 -10.80
C ARG A 43 28.55 13.31 -9.29
N LEU A 44 28.41 14.57 -8.87
CA LEU A 44 28.25 14.96 -7.46
C LEU A 44 26.79 15.18 -7.11
N TYR A 45 26.40 14.74 -5.92
CA TYR A 45 25.05 14.78 -5.39
C TYR A 45 24.99 15.53 -4.05
N ASN A 46 23.87 16.18 -3.77
CA ASN A 46 23.68 16.91 -2.52
C ASN A 46 23.49 15.94 -1.34
N PHE A 47 24.28 16.14 -0.29
CA PHE A 47 24.07 15.57 1.03
C PHE A 47 24.00 16.75 2.01
N GLY A 48 22.78 17.25 2.27
CA GLY A 48 22.59 18.56 2.87
C GLY A 48 23.20 19.65 2.00
N PHE A 49 24.05 20.49 2.57
CA PHE A 49 24.80 21.51 1.84
C PHE A 49 26.12 21.02 1.24
N LYS A 50 26.52 19.78 1.50
CA LYS A 50 27.75 19.18 0.96
C LYS A 50 27.46 18.47 -0.34
N LYS A 51 28.47 18.47 -1.25
CA LYS A 51 28.46 17.67 -2.48
C LYS A 51 29.32 16.44 -2.30
N VAL A 52 28.79 15.27 -2.59
CA VAL A 52 29.43 13.96 -2.42
C VAL A 52 29.16 13.07 -3.62
N THR A 53 29.96 12.02 -3.82
CA THR A 53 29.71 11.00 -4.85
C THR A 53 28.49 10.14 -4.50
N GLU A 54 28.00 9.39 -5.46
CA GLU A 54 26.83 8.50 -5.30
C GLU A 54 27.02 7.49 -4.16
N GLU A 55 28.18 6.81 -4.16
CA GLU A 55 28.49 5.82 -3.13
C GLU A 55 28.55 6.43 -1.72
N ILE A 56 29.21 7.58 -1.59
CA ILE A 56 29.33 8.28 -0.31
C ILE A 56 27.96 8.72 0.17
N LYS A 57 27.11 9.27 -0.70
CA LYS A 57 25.74 9.68 -0.32
C LYS A 57 24.95 8.49 0.17
N SER A 58 24.95 7.38 -0.55
CA SER A 58 24.23 6.17 -0.18
C SER A 58 24.66 5.66 1.20
N LYS A 59 25.97 5.55 1.45
CA LYS A 59 26.51 5.12 2.76
C LYS A 59 26.14 6.07 3.90
N LEU A 60 26.26 7.37 3.65
CA LEU A 60 25.94 8.38 4.68
C LEU A 60 24.43 8.38 5.04
N VAL A 61 23.55 8.29 4.04
CA VAL A 61 22.10 8.20 4.25
C VAL A 61 21.76 6.92 5.00
N HIS A 62 22.30 5.77 4.59
CA HIS A 62 22.07 4.50 5.25
C HIS A 62 22.48 4.56 6.75
N ASN A 63 23.72 4.97 7.04
CA ASN A 63 24.22 5.07 8.40
C ASN A 63 23.39 6.04 9.27
N LEU A 64 22.95 7.15 8.67
CA LEU A 64 22.12 8.13 9.35
C LEU A 64 20.79 7.52 9.82
N PHE A 65 20.09 6.81 8.94
CA PHE A 65 18.80 6.20 9.27
C PHE A 65 18.96 4.99 10.21
N SER A 66 20.00 4.17 10.07
CA SER A 66 20.32 3.10 11.01
C SER A 66 20.50 3.64 12.43
N HIS A 67 21.24 4.74 12.58
CA HIS A 67 21.51 5.34 13.88
C HIS A 67 20.25 5.86 14.60
N VAL A 68 19.26 6.35 13.85
CA VAL A 68 18.03 6.91 14.42
C VAL A 68 16.84 5.95 14.41
N SER A 69 16.97 4.74 13.88
CA SER A 69 15.87 3.79 13.63
C SER A 69 14.94 3.58 14.82
N ASN A 70 15.52 3.32 16.01
CA ASN A 70 14.75 3.09 17.24
C ASN A 70 14.04 4.33 17.80
N ARG A 71 14.46 5.54 17.41
CA ARG A 71 13.89 6.82 17.87
C ARG A 71 13.25 7.62 16.75
N TYR A 72 13.11 7.02 15.58
CA TYR A 72 12.66 7.69 14.37
C TYR A 72 11.28 8.36 14.54
N ASP A 73 10.32 7.65 15.11
CA ASP A 73 8.98 8.20 15.31
C ASP A 73 8.97 9.32 16.37
N LEU A 74 9.72 9.16 17.47
CA LEU A 74 9.88 10.20 18.47
C LEU A 74 10.52 11.46 17.87
N MET A 75 11.55 11.26 17.04
CA MET A 75 12.21 12.33 16.31
C MET A 75 11.23 13.10 15.43
N ASN A 76 10.43 12.38 14.64
CA ASN A 76 9.41 12.98 13.77
C ASN A 76 8.32 13.70 14.57
N ASP A 77 7.87 13.14 15.69
CA ASP A 77 6.89 13.77 16.60
C ASP A 77 7.40 15.11 17.12
N LEU A 78 8.63 15.16 17.60
CA LEU A 78 9.23 16.37 18.15
C LEU A 78 9.46 17.45 17.07
N MET A 79 10.03 17.04 15.93
CA MET A 79 10.35 17.98 14.85
C MET A 79 9.14 18.56 14.14
N SER A 80 8.06 17.84 14.08
CA SER A 80 6.83 18.29 13.42
C SER A 80 5.74 18.69 14.39
N LEU A 81 6.02 18.70 15.71
CA LEU A 81 4.97 18.85 16.73
C LEU A 81 3.79 17.89 16.48
N ARG A 82 4.12 16.64 16.06
CA ARG A 82 3.19 15.56 15.67
C ARG A 82 2.40 15.85 14.39
N LEU A 83 2.62 16.95 13.68
CA LEU A 83 1.92 17.27 12.42
C LEU A 83 2.20 16.23 11.32
N HIS A 84 3.36 15.55 11.33
CA HIS A 84 3.66 14.51 10.35
C HIS A 84 2.62 13.38 10.36
N ARG A 85 1.97 13.12 11.50
CA ARG A 85 0.90 12.12 11.60
C ARG A 85 -0.32 12.53 10.78
N CYS A 86 -0.74 13.80 10.89
CA CYS A 86 -1.85 14.35 10.10
C CYS A 86 -1.51 14.37 8.60
N TRP A 87 -0.25 14.69 8.23
CA TRP A 87 0.18 14.67 6.83
C TRP A 87 0.15 13.26 6.23
N LYS A 88 0.59 12.26 7.00
CA LYS A 88 0.52 10.84 6.60
C LYS A 88 -0.93 10.35 6.52
N ASP A 89 -1.80 10.76 7.44
CA ASP A 89 -3.24 10.46 7.37
C ASP A 89 -3.88 11.06 6.11
N GLN A 90 -3.48 12.27 5.71
CA GLN A 90 -3.95 12.90 4.48
C GLN A 90 -3.43 12.15 3.25
N LEU A 91 -2.17 11.69 3.22
CA LEU A 91 -1.65 10.86 2.14
C LEU A 91 -2.50 9.59 1.96
N VAL A 92 -2.80 8.88 3.05
CA VAL A 92 -3.60 7.65 3.00
C VAL A 92 -5.05 7.94 2.62
N LYS A 93 -5.59 9.10 2.99
CA LYS A 93 -6.93 9.53 2.58
C LYS A 93 -7.04 9.72 1.06
N GLU A 94 -5.96 10.08 0.37
CA GLU A 94 -5.93 10.11 -1.09
C GLU A 94 -6.19 8.74 -1.74
N LEU A 95 -6.02 7.65 -0.99
CA LEU A 95 -6.32 6.28 -1.40
C LEU A 95 -7.75 5.84 -1.09
N ASP A 96 -8.56 6.63 -0.38
CA ASP A 96 -9.89 6.21 0.10
C ASP A 96 -10.80 5.65 -1.00
N LEU A 97 -10.90 6.32 -2.13
CA LEU A 97 -11.72 5.85 -3.24
C LEU A 97 -11.21 4.53 -3.82
N PHE A 98 -9.90 4.38 -3.93
CA PHE A 98 -9.26 3.16 -4.39
C PHE A 98 -9.48 2.00 -3.41
N LEU A 99 -9.22 2.21 -2.12
CA LEU A 99 -9.40 1.20 -1.07
C LEU A 99 -10.86 0.79 -0.93
N LYS A 100 -11.78 1.76 -0.99
CA LYS A 100 -13.21 1.53 -0.95
C LYS A 100 -13.69 0.73 -2.16
N TYR A 101 -13.26 1.10 -3.37
CA TYR A 101 -13.59 0.35 -4.58
C TYR A 101 -13.08 -1.10 -4.49
N HIS A 102 -11.86 -1.28 -4.03
CA HIS A 102 -11.27 -2.60 -3.84
C HIS A 102 -12.07 -3.42 -2.82
N SER A 103 -12.48 -2.84 -1.69
CA SER A 103 -13.29 -3.53 -0.68
C SER A 103 -14.67 -3.95 -1.21
N TYR A 104 -15.32 -3.14 -2.04
CA TYR A 104 -16.59 -3.51 -2.68
C TYR A 104 -16.45 -4.65 -3.69
N LYS A 105 -15.41 -4.61 -4.53
CA LYS A 105 -15.13 -5.71 -5.47
C LYS A 105 -14.92 -7.02 -4.73
N MET A 106 -14.20 -6.96 -3.63
CA MET A 106 -13.95 -8.13 -2.79
C MET A 106 -15.26 -8.73 -2.25
N GLN A 107 -16.12 -7.89 -1.71
CA GLN A 107 -17.44 -8.33 -1.21
C GLN A 107 -18.28 -8.99 -2.33
N GLU A 108 -18.29 -8.40 -3.52
CA GLU A 108 -19.00 -8.97 -4.68
C GLU A 108 -18.49 -10.36 -5.04
N GLU A 109 -17.18 -10.59 -5.01
CA GLU A 109 -16.59 -11.90 -5.32
C GLU A 109 -16.86 -12.95 -4.24
N ILE A 110 -16.85 -12.54 -2.97
CA ILE A 110 -17.24 -13.41 -1.87
C ILE A 110 -18.67 -13.90 -2.07
N LEU A 111 -19.60 -12.99 -2.29
CA LEU A 111 -21.02 -13.33 -2.52
C LEU A 111 -21.19 -14.25 -3.74
N ARG A 112 -20.41 -14.03 -4.81
CA ARG A 112 -20.43 -14.92 -5.97
C ARG A 112 -19.88 -16.32 -5.66
N SER A 113 -18.82 -16.41 -4.86
CA SER A 113 -18.24 -17.70 -4.46
C SER A 113 -19.18 -18.50 -3.57
N GLU A 114 -19.85 -17.87 -2.62
CA GLU A 114 -20.85 -18.47 -1.74
C GLU A 114 -22.09 -18.95 -2.54
N ALA A 115 -22.58 -18.15 -3.46
CA ALA A 115 -23.70 -18.50 -4.33
C ALA A 115 -23.35 -19.70 -5.26
N ASN A 116 -22.10 -19.81 -5.70
CA ASN A 116 -21.64 -20.95 -6.49
C ASN A 116 -21.49 -22.21 -5.63
N TRP A 117 -20.98 -22.07 -4.41
CA TRP A 117 -20.84 -23.17 -3.47
C TRP A 117 -22.22 -23.76 -3.08
N GLY A 118 -23.21 -22.94 -2.79
CA GLY A 118 -24.59 -23.34 -2.53
C GLY A 118 -25.24 -24.06 -3.71
N ARG A 119 -24.95 -23.67 -4.95
CA ARG A 119 -25.42 -24.35 -6.16
C ARG A 119 -24.79 -25.73 -6.39
N GLN A 120 -23.52 -25.89 -6.05
CA GLN A 120 -22.80 -27.17 -6.21
C GLN A 120 -23.16 -28.19 -5.12
N HIS A 121 -23.44 -27.74 -3.89
CA HIS A 121 -23.70 -28.61 -2.74
C HIS A 121 -25.18 -28.70 -2.37
N GLY A 122 -26.05 -27.86 -2.93
CA GLY A 122 -27.50 -27.87 -2.72
C GLY A 122 -28.30 -28.89 -3.56
N LYS A 123 -27.63 -29.75 -4.38
CA LYS A 123 -28.29 -30.79 -5.18
C LYS A 123 -28.35 -32.18 -4.52
N GLY A 124 -28.20 -32.26 -3.19
CA GLY A 124 -28.22 -33.50 -2.45
C GLY A 124 -29.31 -33.57 -1.36
N GLY A 125 -30.53 -33.11 -1.62
CA GLY A 125 -31.58 -33.13 -0.62
C GLY A 125 -32.95 -32.77 -1.16
N ALA A 126 -33.34 -33.33 -2.32
CA ALA A 126 -34.74 -33.37 -2.67
C ALA A 126 -35.36 -34.58 -1.90
N ALA A 127 -35.61 -34.41 -0.61
CA ALA A 127 -36.54 -35.24 0.10
C ALA A 127 -37.92 -34.96 -0.51
N SER A 128 -38.49 -36.01 -1.14
CA SER A 128 -39.85 -36.05 -1.61
C SER A 128 -40.81 -35.59 -0.51
N CYS A 129 -41.36 -34.42 -0.67
CA CYS A 129 -42.60 -34.09 0.06
C CYS A 129 -43.71 -34.87 -0.58
N GLU A 130 -44.05 -36.02 0.00
CA GLU A 130 -45.31 -36.69 -0.24
C GLU A 130 -46.47 -35.79 0.20
N GLU A 131 -47.25 -35.37 -0.78
CA GLU A 131 -48.60 -34.82 -0.57
C GLU A 131 -49.48 -35.83 0.13
N THR A 132 -49.76 -35.70 1.41
CA THR A 132 -50.83 -36.37 2.12
C THR A 132 -52.15 -35.82 1.61
N ARG A 133 -52.72 -36.51 0.59
CA ARG A 133 -54.17 -36.43 0.28
C ARG A 133 -54.93 -37.26 1.28
N PHE A 134 -55.76 -36.59 2.08
CA PHE A 134 -56.88 -37.20 2.78
C PHE A 134 -57.90 -37.77 1.79
N GLY A 135 -58.28 -39.06 1.94
CA GLY A 135 -59.33 -39.68 1.14
C GLY A 135 -59.64 -41.07 1.60
N ASP A 136 -60.69 -41.20 2.28
CA ASP A 136 -61.56 -42.32 2.72
C ASP A 136 -61.34 -43.71 2.16
N GLY A 137 -61.27 -44.64 3.08
CA GLY A 137 -62.14 -45.86 3.28
C GLY A 137 -62.12 -47.00 2.29
N LYS A 138 -61.68 -48.14 2.72
CA LYS A 138 -62.31 -49.46 2.77
C LYS A 138 -61.38 -50.64 2.59
N VAL A 139 -61.23 -51.41 3.61
CA VAL A 139 -61.33 -52.90 3.82
C VAL A 139 -61.27 -53.79 2.57
N GLN A 140 -60.39 -54.76 2.53
CA GLN A 140 -60.51 -56.23 2.55
C GLN A 140 -59.30 -56.97 1.98
N THR A 141 -58.67 -57.77 2.80
CA THR A 141 -58.46 -59.21 2.77
C THR A 141 -57.69 -59.87 1.64
N GLY A 142 -56.70 -60.64 2.06
CA GLY A 142 -56.49 -61.97 1.51
C GLY A 142 -55.18 -62.26 0.74
N GLY A 143 -54.42 -63.19 1.26
CA GLY A 143 -53.82 -64.31 0.53
C GLY A 143 -52.30 -64.20 0.28
N GLU A 144 -51.54 -64.78 1.10
CA GLU A 144 -50.76 -66.01 1.09
C GLU A 144 -49.96 -66.38 -0.16
N THR A 145 -48.76 -66.90 0.20
CA THR A 145 -47.87 -67.83 -0.46
C THR A 145 -46.86 -67.24 -1.46
N GLY A 146 -45.59 -67.50 -1.37
CA GLY A 146 -44.78 -68.63 -1.04
C GLY A 146 -43.81 -68.85 -2.17
N GLY A 147 -42.57 -69.16 -1.87
CA GLY A 147 -41.68 -69.74 -2.90
C GLY A 147 -40.21 -69.33 -2.82
N GLN A 148 -39.48 -70.16 -2.13
CA GLN A 148 -38.02 -70.31 -2.16
C GLN A 148 -37.53 -70.75 -3.56
N THR A 149 -36.26 -70.51 -3.90
CA THR A 149 -35.15 -71.47 -4.12
C THR A 149 -33.98 -70.78 -4.76
N ASP A 150 -32.85 -70.78 -4.13
CA ASP A 150 -31.60 -71.55 -4.34
C ASP A 150 -30.96 -71.46 -5.74
N GLY A 151 -29.63 -71.24 -5.75
CA GLY A 151 -28.76 -71.68 -6.83
C GLY A 151 -27.48 -70.89 -6.99
N GLN A 152 -26.52 -71.25 -6.33
CA GLN A 152 -25.07 -71.40 -6.34
C GLN A 152 -24.36 -71.40 -7.69
N THR A 153 -23.05 -71.02 -7.56
CA THR A 153 -21.80 -71.38 -8.31
C THR A 153 -21.51 -70.53 -9.54
N GLY A 154 -20.35 -70.06 -9.79
CA GLY A 154 -18.97 -70.26 -9.38
C GLY A 154 -18.02 -69.60 -10.38
N SER A 155 -16.80 -69.44 -9.94
CA SER A 155 -15.55 -69.29 -10.68
C SER A 155 -15.09 -67.94 -11.29
N GLN A 156 -14.04 -67.43 -10.68
CA GLN A 156 -12.95 -66.61 -11.29
C GLN A 156 -12.08 -67.48 -12.23
N PRO A 157 -11.02 -66.95 -12.94
CA PRO A 157 -10.41 -65.62 -12.94
C PRO A 157 -10.01 -65.16 -14.37
N GLY A 158 -9.53 -63.87 -14.44
CA GLY A 158 -8.89 -63.39 -15.65
C GLY A 158 -8.34 -61.97 -15.49
N SER A 159 -7.03 -61.91 -15.33
CA SER A 159 -6.21 -60.69 -15.35
C SER A 159 -6.36 -59.91 -16.65
N GLN A 160 -6.37 -58.57 -16.59
CA GLN A 160 -5.48 -57.72 -17.40
C GLN A 160 -5.65 -56.24 -17.06
N THR A 161 -4.55 -55.64 -16.68
CA THR A 161 -4.00 -54.32 -16.90
C THR A 161 -4.85 -53.35 -17.73
N GLY A 162 -5.12 -52.19 -17.17
CA GLY A 162 -5.68 -51.03 -17.92
C GLY A 162 -5.80 -49.78 -17.07
N GLY A 163 -4.78 -48.94 -17.14
CA GLY A 163 -4.79 -47.50 -17.08
C GLY A 163 -5.72 -46.83 -16.05
N ALA A 164 -5.14 -46.42 -14.96
CA ALA A 164 -5.74 -45.39 -14.12
C ALA A 164 -5.78 -44.08 -14.94
N ALA A 165 -6.91 -43.78 -15.56
CA ALA A 165 -7.25 -42.44 -15.97
C ALA A 165 -7.56 -41.66 -14.67
N SER A 166 -6.60 -40.90 -14.19
CA SER A 166 -6.85 -39.84 -13.21
C SER A 166 -7.86 -38.89 -13.84
N GLU A 167 -9.10 -38.96 -13.39
CA GLU A 167 -10.04 -37.88 -13.58
C GLU A 167 -9.40 -36.62 -13.01
N ALA A 168 -8.85 -35.80 -13.92
CA ALA A 168 -8.52 -34.43 -13.62
C ALA A 168 -9.83 -33.77 -13.16
N VAL A 169 -9.98 -33.63 -11.86
CA VAL A 169 -10.96 -32.71 -11.27
C VAL A 169 -10.66 -31.37 -11.91
N ASN A 170 -11.52 -31.00 -12.83
CA ASN A 170 -11.53 -29.68 -13.46
C ASN A 170 -11.76 -28.70 -12.31
N GLU A 171 -10.68 -28.20 -11.71
CA GLU A 171 -10.72 -27.06 -10.82
C GLU A 171 -11.30 -25.91 -11.66
N GLY A 172 -12.63 -25.80 -11.55
CA GLY A 172 -13.39 -24.72 -12.16
C GLY A 172 -12.67 -23.43 -11.85
N SER A 173 -12.28 -22.70 -12.89
CA SER A 173 -11.54 -21.47 -12.88
C SER A 173 -12.04 -20.57 -11.72
N ALA A 174 -11.40 -20.67 -10.56
CA ALA A 174 -11.40 -19.61 -9.61
C ALA A 174 -10.86 -18.43 -10.39
N ALA A 175 -11.74 -17.47 -10.71
CA ALA A 175 -11.35 -16.26 -11.39
C ALA A 175 -10.11 -15.76 -10.64
N ASN A 176 -8.97 -15.71 -11.34
CA ASN A 176 -7.71 -15.24 -10.78
C ASN A 176 -7.90 -13.77 -10.38
N PHE A 177 -8.46 -13.57 -9.18
CA PHE A 177 -8.53 -12.26 -8.58
C PHE A 177 -7.09 -11.83 -8.34
N SER A 178 -6.58 -10.99 -9.23
CA SER A 178 -5.29 -10.35 -9.03
C SER A 178 -5.40 -9.49 -7.78
N SER A 179 -4.86 -9.99 -6.66
CA SER A 179 -4.80 -9.23 -5.42
C SER A 179 -4.18 -7.86 -5.70
N CYS A 180 -4.83 -6.80 -5.20
CA CYS A 180 -4.28 -5.46 -5.30
C CYS A 180 -2.93 -5.38 -4.61
N LYS A 181 -1.90 -4.89 -5.31
CA LYS A 181 -0.55 -4.70 -4.78
C LYS A 181 -0.26 -3.24 -4.51
N ILE A 182 0.11 -2.93 -3.28
CA ILE A 182 0.52 -1.60 -2.85
C ILE A 182 1.98 -1.66 -2.40
N LEU A 183 2.84 -0.88 -3.04
CA LEU A 183 4.24 -0.72 -2.65
C LEU A 183 4.40 0.55 -1.82
N ASP A 184 4.77 0.41 -0.55
CA ASP A 184 5.23 1.52 0.31
C ASP A 184 6.75 1.62 0.19
N LEU A 185 7.22 2.47 -0.73
CA LEU A 185 8.63 2.62 -1.10
C LEU A 185 9.32 3.61 -0.16
N ALA A 186 10.54 3.26 0.28
CA ALA A 186 11.23 3.92 1.38
C ALA A 186 10.35 3.97 2.65
N GLY A 187 9.63 2.86 2.90
CA GLY A 187 8.61 2.77 3.93
C GLY A 187 9.16 2.64 5.34
N GLY A 188 10.46 2.37 5.50
CA GLY A 188 11.18 2.36 6.77
C GLY A 188 10.52 1.50 7.84
N THR A 189 9.94 2.13 8.86
CA THR A 189 9.23 1.46 9.96
C THR A 189 7.81 1.02 9.61
N GLY A 190 7.35 1.18 8.36
CA GLY A 190 6.05 0.73 7.88
C GLY A 190 4.84 1.57 8.29
N ASP A 191 5.03 2.80 8.74
CA ASP A 191 3.94 3.63 9.27
C ASP A 191 2.82 3.89 8.24
N ILE A 192 3.15 4.08 6.95
CA ILE A 192 2.15 4.23 5.88
C ILE A 192 1.42 2.91 5.64
N ALA A 193 2.13 1.79 5.57
CA ALA A 193 1.55 0.46 5.41
C ALA A 193 0.52 0.16 6.51
N PHE A 194 0.84 0.45 7.77
CA PHE A 194 -0.09 0.26 8.90
C PHE A 194 -1.33 1.15 8.79
N ARG A 195 -1.19 2.40 8.32
CA ARG A 195 -2.32 3.32 8.13
C ARG A 195 -3.23 2.86 7.00
N ILE A 196 -2.65 2.33 5.91
CA ILE A 196 -3.42 1.75 4.79
C ILE A 196 -4.24 0.56 5.29
N LEU A 197 -3.62 -0.40 6.01
CA LEU A 197 -4.32 -1.55 6.57
C LEU A 197 -5.45 -1.14 7.51
N LYS A 198 -5.18 -0.24 8.45
CA LYS A 198 -6.19 0.28 9.36
C LYS A 198 -7.37 0.91 8.61
N ARG A 199 -7.07 1.67 7.55
CA ARG A 199 -8.09 2.33 6.74
C ARG A 199 -8.92 1.33 5.94
N TYR A 200 -8.27 0.32 5.36
CA TYR A 200 -8.92 -0.75 4.63
C TYR A 200 -9.83 -1.57 5.54
N LYS A 201 -9.35 -1.98 6.72
CA LYS A 201 -10.16 -2.68 7.73
C LYS A 201 -11.42 -1.88 8.09
N HIS A 202 -11.29 -0.58 8.30
CA HIS A 202 -12.44 0.29 8.57
C HIS A 202 -13.47 0.33 7.40
N HIS A 203 -13.03 0.26 6.14
CA HIS A 203 -13.95 0.16 5.02
C HIS A 203 -14.67 -1.20 5.00
N LEU A 204 -13.98 -2.29 5.28
CA LEU A 204 -14.57 -3.61 5.37
C LEU A 204 -15.59 -3.69 6.53
N GLU A 205 -15.25 -3.22 7.72
CA GLU A 205 -16.16 -3.18 8.87
C GLU A 205 -17.46 -2.44 8.57
N LYS A 206 -17.39 -1.34 7.82
CA LYS A 206 -18.58 -0.59 7.40
C LYS A 206 -19.45 -1.34 6.41
N LEU A 207 -18.88 -2.18 5.56
CA LEU A 207 -19.63 -2.99 4.61
C LEU A 207 -20.37 -4.13 5.32
N HIS A 208 -19.82 -4.67 6.40
CA HIS A 208 -20.40 -5.79 7.14
C HIS A 208 -21.43 -5.36 8.21
N GLN A 209 -21.52 -4.08 8.56
CA GLN A 209 -22.51 -3.59 9.56
C GLN A 209 -23.99 -3.81 9.16
N GLY A 210 -24.27 -4.38 7.97
CA GLY A 210 -25.61 -4.72 7.49
C GLY A 210 -25.85 -6.22 7.28
N SER A 211 -24.91 -7.09 7.60
CA SER A 211 -25.04 -8.55 7.46
C SER A 211 -24.94 -9.23 8.82
N ASP A 212 -25.87 -10.14 9.11
CA ASP A 212 -25.94 -10.94 10.36
C ASP A 212 -24.80 -11.99 10.47
N PHE A 213 -23.58 -11.61 10.09
CA PHE A 213 -22.42 -12.48 10.22
C PHE A 213 -21.93 -12.49 11.67
N HIS A 214 -22.45 -13.41 12.47
CA HIS A 214 -21.91 -13.81 13.77
C HIS A 214 -20.84 -14.89 13.60
N GLU A 215 -19.70 -14.56 12.99
CA GLU A 215 -18.53 -15.43 13.04
C GLU A 215 -17.63 -15.02 14.20
N GLY A 216 -17.11 -16.04 14.93
CA GLY A 216 -16.21 -15.82 16.05
C GLY A 216 -14.96 -15.02 15.64
N GLU A 217 -14.40 -14.23 16.55
CA GLU A 217 -13.30 -13.27 16.30
C GLU A 217 -12.09 -13.86 15.52
N ASN A 218 -11.81 -15.15 15.67
CA ASN A 218 -10.68 -15.81 14.98
C ASN A 218 -10.95 -16.11 13.50
N GLN A 219 -12.21 -16.35 13.11
CA GLN A 219 -12.58 -16.61 11.71
C GLN A 219 -12.67 -15.31 10.91
N ALA A 220 -13.10 -14.23 11.55
CA ALA A 220 -13.12 -12.92 10.93
C ALA A 220 -11.70 -12.44 10.56
N ASP A 221 -10.72 -12.64 11.43
CA ASP A 221 -9.32 -12.24 11.14
C ASP A 221 -8.70 -13.05 10.00
N GLU A 222 -8.99 -14.34 9.85
CA GLU A 222 -8.53 -15.17 8.73
C GLU A 222 -9.22 -14.79 7.41
N PHE A 223 -10.51 -14.50 7.48
CA PHE A 223 -11.28 -13.99 6.36
C PHE A 223 -10.73 -12.64 5.86
N TYR A 224 -10.55 -11.65 6.77
CA TYR A 224 -9.99 -10.36 6.41
C TYR A 224 -8.57 -10.48 5.84
N ALA A 225 -7.75 -11.39 6.36
CA ALA A 225 -6.39 -11.60 5.86
C ALA A 225 -6.36 -12.07 4.39
N LYS A 226 -7.31 -12.90 3.98
CA LYS A 226 -7.42 -13.43 2.61
C LYS A 226 -7.74 -12.33 1.59
N PHE A 227 -8.48 -11.31 2.00
CA PHE A 227 -9.00 -10.28 1.10
C PHE A 227 -8.30 -8.92 1.23
N THR A 228 -7.33 -8.81 2.12
CA THR A 228 -6.55 -7.58 2.30
C THR A 228 -5.60 -7.38 1.12
N PRO A 229 -5.40 -6.14 0.62
CA PRO A 229 -4.41 -5.89 -0.40
C PRO A 229 -3.01 -6.35 0.06
N GLU A 230 -2.23 -6.89 -0.87
CA GLU A 230 -0.83 -7.21 -0.61
C GLU A 230 -0.06 -5.90 -0.45
N ILE A 231 0.39 -5.60 0.76
CA ILE A 231 1.22 -4.43 1.02
C ILE A 231 2.68 -4.86 1.13
N ILE A 232 3.51 -4.24 0.31
CA ILE A 232 4.95 -4.50 0.29
C ILE A 232 5.66 -3.25 0.75
N VAL A 233 6.41 -3.35 1.84
CA VAL A 233 7.30 -2.30 2.32
C VAL A 233 8.69 -2.53 1.73
N GLY A 234 9.12 -1.61 0.86
CA GLY A 234 10.44 -1.63 0.24
C GLY A 234 11.33 -0.54 0.84
N ASP A 235 12.47 -0.91 1.42
CA ASP A 235 13.46 0.04 1.94
C ASP A 235 14.88 -0.52 1.77
N VAL A 236 15.88 0.34 1.71
CA VAL A 236 17.29 -0.05 1.69
C VAL A 236 17.85 -0.26 3.10
N ASN A 237 17.16 0.23 4.13
CA ASN A 237 17.64 0.20 5.51
C ASN A 237 16.99 -0.92 6.30
N GLU A 238 17.76 -1.97 6.55
CA GLU A 238 17.30 -3.15 7.27
C GLU A 238 16.93 -2.84 8.73
N ASP A 239 17.67 -1.97 9.42
CA ASP A 239 17.41 -1.63 10.82
C ASP A 239 16.04 -0.96 10.98
N MET A 240 15.68 -0.05 10.05
CA MET A 240 14.35 0.55 10.01
C MET A 240 13.26 -0.51 9.81
N MET A 241 13.49 -1.46 8.90
CA MET A 241 12.56 -2.54 8.62
C MET A 241 12.40 -3.51 9.80
N GLN A 242 13.47 -3.79 10.57
CA GLN A 242 13.39 -4.62 11.77
C GLN A 242 12.47 -3.99 12.83
N VAL A 243 12.59 -2.68 13.04
CA VAL A 243 11.65 -1.93 13.90
C VAL A 243 10.22 -2.08 13.39
N GLY A 244 10.02 -1.95 12.07
CA GLY A 244 8.72 -2.12 11.42
C GLY A 244 8.13 -3.52 11.60
N LYS A 245 8.92 -4.56 11.37
CA LYS A 245 8.51 -5.97 11.55
C LYS A 245 8.06 -6.25 13.00
N LYS A 246 8.80 -5.73 13.98
CA LYS A 246 8.41 -5.85 15.40
C LYS A 246 7.05 -5.20 15.66
N ARG A 247 6.85 -3.97 15.17
CA ARG A 247 5.57 -3.25 15.29
C ARG A 247 4.43 -3.96 14.57
N ALA A 248 4.68 -4.50 13.37
CA ALA A 248 3.68 -5.28 12.63
C ALA A 248 3.20 -6.49 13.42
N LYS A 249 4.14 -7.18 14.11
CA LYS A 249 3.79 -8.31 14.99
C LYS A 249 2.95 -7.88 16.18
N GLU A 250 3.30 -6.77 16.83
CA GLU A 250 2.56 -6.22 17.97
C GLU A 250 1.12 -5.78 17.59
N MET A 251 0.91 -5.38 16.34
CA MET A 251 -0.38 -4.96 15.79
C MET A 251 -1.16 -6.07 15.08
N ASN A 252 -0.66 -7.32 15.05
CA ASN A 252 -1.24 -8.43 14.29
C ASN A 252 -1.32 -8.19 12.76
N TYR A 253 -0.42 -7.38 12.20
CA TYR A 253 -0.33 -7.08 10.77
C TYR A 253 0.77 -7.85 10.03
N ASN A 254 1.45 -8.77 10.70
CA ASN A 254 2.59 -9.51 10.15
C ASN A 254 2.23 -10.40 8.95
N ARG A 255 0.97 -10.84 8.80
CA ARG A 255 0.49 -11.63 7.65
C ARG A 255 0.17 -10.78 6.42
N ASN A 256 -0.09 -9.49 6.60
CA ASN A 256 -0.58 -8.60 5.55
C ASN A 256 0.52 -7.73 4.92
N ILE A 257 1.73 -7.74 5.51
CA ILE A 257 2.84 -6.91 5.06
C ILE A 257 4.03 -7.77 4.69
N LYS A 258 4.50 -7.59 3.46
CA LYS A 258 5.75 -8.15 2.98
C LYS A 258 6.86 -7.11 3.07
N TRP A 259 8.04 -7.53 3.54
CA TRP A 259 9.18 -6.64 3.74
C TRP A 259 10.29 -7.03 2.79
N VAL A 260 10.74 -6.09 1.95
CA VAL A 260 11.73 -6.36 0.90
C VAL A 260 12.83 -5.31 0.95
N ILE A 261 14.09 -5.75 1.04
CA ILE A 261 15.24 -4.86 0.88
C ILE A 261 15.29 -4.41 -0.57
N GLN A 262 15.07 -3.11 -0.83
CA GLN A 262 14.92 -2.63 -2.19
C GLN A 262 15.44 -1.21 -2.35
N ASN A 263 16.23 -0.99 -3.39
CA ASN A 263 16.66 0.34 -3.80
C ASN A 263 15.64 0.94 -4.77
N ALA A 264 15.16 2.15 -4.48
CA ALA A 264 14.21 2.86 -5.33
C ALA A 264 14.74 3.16 -6.75
N GLU A 265 16.05 3.18 -6.93
CA GLU A 265 16.69 3.39 -8.22
C GLU A 265 16.85 2.10 -9.06
N ASN A 266 16.48 0.95 -8.49
CA ASN A 266 16.49 -0.35 -9.14
C ASN A 266 15.52 -1.29 -8.44
N LEU A 267 14.25 -1.28 -8.87
CA LEU A 267 13.17 -2.08 -8.31
C LEU A 267 13.13 -3.49 -8.92
N ASN A 268 14.27 -4.20 -8.86
CA ASN A 268 14.47 -5.50 -9.50
C ASN A 268 13.63 -6.64 -8.90
N TYR A 269 13.07 -6.47 -7.72
CA TYR A 269 12.12 -7.39 -7.12
C TYR A 269 10.75 -7.38 -7.83
N PHE A 270 10.43 -6.29 -8.52
CA PHE A 270 9.13 -6.07 -9.14
C PHE A 270 9.24 -6.17 -10.66
N GLU A 271 8.31 -6.94 -11.24
CA GLU A 271 8.11 -6.99 -12.68
C GLU A 271 7.48 -5.69 -13.19
N ASP A 272 7.57 -5.49 -14.50
CA ASP A 272 6.86 -4.39 -15.17
C ASP A 272 5.35 -4.56 -14.98
N ASN A 273 4.63 -3.46 -14.76
CA ASN A 273 3.17 -3.47 -14.67
C ASN A 273 2.61 -4.42 -13.59
N SER A 274 3.31 -4.55 -12.45
CA SER A 274 2.95 -5.50 -11.39
C SER A 274 2.30 -4.88 -10.16
N VAL A 275 2.38 -3.54 -9.98
CA VAL A 275 1.94 -2.81 -8.79
C VAL A 275 0.80 -1.85 -9.14
N ASP A 276 -0.25 -1.83 -8.32
CA ASP A 276 -1.41 -0.95 -8.53
C ASP A 276 -1.17 0.46 -7.98
N VAL A 277 -0.53 0.55 -6.82
CA VAL A 277 -0.24 1.83 -6.14
C VAL A 277 1.17 1.83 -5.57
N VAL A 278 1.89 2.93 -5.75
CA VAL A 278 3.14 3.20 -5.04
C VAL A 278 2.94 4.40 -4.13
N THR A 279 3.21 4.23 -2.84
CA THR A 279 3.31 5.31 -1.86
C THR A 279 4.77 5.59 -1.50
N LEU A 280 5.10 6.85 -1.25
CA LEU A 280 6.40 7.27 -0.79
C LEU A 280 6.24 8.44 0.17
N SER A 281 6.76 8.30 1.39
CA SER A 281 6.59 9.32 2.43
C SER A 281 7.93 9.71 3.04
N PHE A 282 8.34 10.96 2.85
CA PHE A 282 9.56 11.57 3.41
C PHE A 282 10.87 10.84 3.02
N GLY A 283 10.86 10.18 1.86
CA GLY A 283 11.99 9.39 1.37
C GLY A 283 12.70 9.97 0.16
N ILE A 284 11.96 10.57 -0.80
CA ILE A 284 12.47 10.93 -2.12
C ILE A 284 13.64 11.93 -2.11
N ARG A 285 13.68 12.84 -1.13
CA ARG A 285 14.79 13.81 -0.99
C ARG A 285 16.14 13.15 -0.70
N ASN A 286 16.11 11.92 -0.16
CA ASN A 286 17.30 11.14 0.16
C ASN A 286 17.82 10.33 -1.02
N PHE A 287 17.03 10.16 -2.08
CA PHE A 287 17.44 9.42 -3.27
C PHE A 287 18.61 10.09 -3.96
N THR A 288 19.50 9.30 -4.52
CA THR A 288 20.66 9.83 -5.23
C THR A 288 20.25 10.29 -6.62
N ASN A 289 19.48 9.48 -7.34
CA ASN A 289 19.01 9.79 -8.69
C ASN A 289 17.48 9.75 -8.75
N ILE A 290 16.84 10.87 -8.38
CA ILE A 290 15.37 10.99 -8.38
C ILE A 290 14.75 10.66 -9.75
N PRO A 291 15.25 11.15 -10.91
CA PRO A 291 14.71 10.78 -12.21
C PRO A 291 14.77 9.28 -12.50
N LYS A 292 15.83 8.58 -12.07
CA LYS A 292 15.96 7.13 -12.22
C LYS A 292 14.91 6.40 -11.37
N SER A 293 14.77 6.80 -10.11
CA SER A 293 13.74 6.24 -9.22
C SER A 293 12.31 6.47 -9.73
N LEU A 294 12.01 7.65 -10.26
CA LEU A 294 10.70 7.93 -10.85
C LEU A 294 10.41 7.05 -12.07
N ARG A 295 11.41 6.76 -12.91
CA ARG A 295 11.25 5.82 -14.03
C ARG A 295 11.02 4.39 -13.55
N GLU A 296 11.73 3.93 -12.53
CA GLU A 296 11.51 2.62 -11.94
C GLU A 296 10.11 2.49 -11.31
N ILE A 297 9.66 3.51 -10.57
CA ILE A 297 8.30 3.57 -10.03
C ILE A 297 7.27 3.51 -11.17
N HIS A 298 7.50 4.26 -12.25
CA HIS A 298 6.62 4.22 -13.42
C HIS A 298 6.64 2.84 -14.10
N ARG A 299 7.80 2.18 -14.21
CA ARG A 299 7.95 0.85 -14.82
C ARG A 299 7.10 -0.18 -14.09
N VAL A 300 7.21 -0.26 -12.76
CA VAL A 300 6.52 -1.27 -11.95
C VAL A 300 5.02 -1.03 -11.81
N LEU A 301 4.55 0.21 -11.96
CA LEU A 301 3.12 0.51 -11.93
C LEU A 301 2.39 -0.11 -13.11
N LYS A 302 1.23 -0.69 -12.86
CA LYS A 302 0.28 -1.12 -13.89
C LYS A 302 -0.25 0.10 -14.68
N PRO A 303 -0.69 -0.07 -15.94
CA PRO A 303 -1.53 0.94 -16.60
C PRO A 303 -2.73 1.29 -15.72
N GLY A 304 -2.98 2.60 -15.51
CA GLY A 304 -3.97 3.09 -14.54
C GLY A 304 -3.46 3.18 -13.11
N GLY A 305 -2.28 2.62 -12.81
CA GLY A 305 -1.68 2.67 -11.48
C GLY A 305 -1.30 4.08 -11.03
N ARG A 306 -1.30 4.30 -9.72
CA ARG A 306 -1.12 5.63 -9.10
C ARG A 306 0.14 5.70 -8.26
N PHE A 307 0.91 6.75 -8.44
CA PHE A 307 2.01 7.13 -7.55
C PHE A 307 1.58 8.29 -6.64
N LEU A 308 1.81 8.13 -5.34
CA LEU A 308 1.57 9.15 -4.32
C LEU A 308 2.86 9.43 -3.55
N CYS A 309 3.27 10.71 -3.49
CA CYS A 309 4.48 11.13 -2.81
C CYS A 309 4.19 12.26 -1.83
N LEU A 310 4.40 12.00 -0.53
CA LEU A 310 4.40 13.01 0.52
C LEU A 310 5.84 13.39 0.85
N GLU A 311 6.18 14.67 0.70
CA GLU A 311 7.53 15.14 1.01
C GLU A 311 7.52 16.58 1.52
N PHE A 312 8.58 16.94 2.23
CA PHE A 312 8.83 18.34 2.58
C PHE A 312 8.97 19.20 1.33
N SER A 313 8.56 20.43 1.45
CA SER A 313 8.53 21.37 0.35
C SER A 313 9.16 22.70 0.75
N ARG A 314 9.45 23.54 -0.23
CA ARG A 314 9.94 24.90 0.02
C ARG A 314 8.77 25.81 0.38
N VAL A 315 8.82 26.40 1.56
CA VAL A 315 7.84 27.41 1.98
C VAL A 315 8.03 28.67 1.15
N ASN A 316 7.01 29.03 0.37
CA ASN A 316 7.05 30.21 -0.52
C ASN A 316 6.36 31.44 0.10
N CYS A 317 5.74 31.31 1.30
CA CYS A 317 5.11 32.42 1.98
C CYS A 317 6.19 33.33 2.62
N ALA A 318 6.36 34.54 2.10
CA ALA A 318 7.39 35.47 2.55
C ALA A 318 7.31 35.79 4.05
N LEU A 319 6.11 35.78 4.64
CA LEU A 319 5.90 36.05 6.06
C LEU A 319 6.38 34.91 6.96
N ILE A 320 6.21 33.66 6.51
CA ILE A 320 6.47 32.46 7.33
C ILE A 320 7.86 31.91 7.07
N LYS A 321 8.37 32.09 5.86
CA LYS A 321 9.67 31.55 5.43
C LYS A 321 10.81 31.86 6.42
N PRO A 322 11.04 33.11 6.87
CA PRO A 322 12.13 33.42 7.80
C PRO A 322 12.00 32.69 9.14
N LEU A 323 10.77 32.57 9.65
CA LEU A 323 10.49 31.89 10.91
C LEU A 323 10.72 30.37 10.77
N TYR A 324 10.25 29.80 9.65
CA TYR A 324 10.44 28.38 9.36
C TYR A 324 11.91 28.03 9.13
N ASP A 325 12.66 28.85 8.40
CA ASP A 325 14.10 28.68 8.18
C ASP A 325 14.88 28.76 9.51
N ALA A 326 14.53 29.70 10.38
CA ALA A 326 15.11 29.81 11.71
C ALA A 326 14.80 28.56 12.56
N TYR A 327 13.57 28.06 12.50
CA TYR A 327 13.18 26.82 13.17
C TYR A 327 13.99 25.63 12.66
N LEU A 328 14.07 25.43 11.35
CA LEU A 328 14.81 24.32 10.73
C LEU A 328 16.30 24.36 11.09
N LEU A 329 16.94 25.53 11.00
CA LEU A 329 18.41 25.61 11.09
C LEU A 329 18.92 25.80 12.52
N LYS A 330 18.10 26.29 13.44
CA LYS A 330 18.52 26.57 14.82
C LYS A 330 17.84 25.66 15.84
N VAL A 331 16.51 25.49 15.74
CA VAL A 331 15.74 24.75 16.75
C VAL A 331 15.87 23.24 16.52
N ILE A 332 15.72 22.77 15.28
CA ILE A 332 15.79 21.34 14.96
C ILE A 332 17.14 20.71 15.34
N PRO A 333 18.32 21.25 14.99
CA PRO A 333 19.60 20.70 15.44
C PRO A 333 19.77 20.70 16.96
N LEU A 334 19.28 21.73 17.66
CA LEU A 334 19.31 21.79 19.12
C LEU A 334 18.46 20.68 19.75
N LEU A 335 17.25 20.43 19.25
CA LEU A 335 16.40 19.31 19.65
C LEU A 335 17.10 17.96 19.40
N GLY A 336 17.79 17.83 18.26
CA GLY A 336 18.58 16.64 17.93
C GLY A 336 19.68 16.35 18.93
N LYS A 337 20.37 17.38 19.36
CA LYS A 337 21.44 17.26 20.38
C LYS A 337 20.90 16.83 21.74
N VAL A 338 19.78 17.41 22.18
CA VAL A 338 19.21 17.17 23.52
C VAL A 338 18.49 15.82 23.59
N VAL A 339 17.74 15.44 22.55
CA VAL A 339 16.80 14.30 22.63
C VAL A 339 17.39 13.02 22.03
N ALA A 340 18.16 13.11 20.96
CA ALA A 340 18.58 11.94 20.21
C ALA A 340 20.10 11.69 20.22
N SER A 341 20.88 12.55 20.88
CA SER A 341 22.36 12.49 20.86
C SER A 341 22.94 12.43 19.44
N SER A 342 22.22 13.00 18.47
CA SER A 342 22.56 12.94 17.03
C SER A 342 22.32 14.27 16.32
N GLU A 343 23.13 15.27 16.65
CA GLU A 343 23.07 16.60 16.03
C GLU A 343 23.20 16.52 14.50
N ASN A 344 24.08 15.61 13.99
CA ASN A 344 24.34 15.48 12.57
C ASN A 344 23.12 15.01 11.75
N SER A 345 22.31 14.10 12.30
CA SER A 345 21.11 13.61 11.61
C SER A 345 20.06 14.70 11.44
N TYR A 346 19.90 15.55 12.43
CA TYR A 346 18.94 16.65 12.40
C TYR A 346 19.43 17.82 11.55
N LYS A 347 20.73 18.07 11.56
CA LYS A 347 21.35 19.04 10.66
C LYS A 347 21.17 18.62 9.20
N TYR A 348 21.45 17.35 8.88
CA TYR A 348 21.19 16.81 7.55
C TYR A 348 19.72 16.97 7.14
N LEU A 349 18.78 16.66 8.04
CA LEU A 349 17.36 16.83 7.75
C LEU A 349 17.03 18.28 7.38
N ALA A 350 17.45 19.25 8.18
CA ALA A 350 17.18 20.65 7.91
C ALA A 350 17.79 21.12 6.58
N GLU A 351 19.05 20.75 6.31
CA GLU A 351 19.76 21.09 5.08
C GLU A 351 19.13 20.39 3.85
N SER A 352 18.74 19.11 3.98
CA SER A 352 18.11 18.35 2.89
C SER A 352 16.73 18.93 2.51
N ILE A 353 15.95 19.41 3.48
CA ILE A 353 14.68 20.09 3.21
C ILE A 353 14.91 21.38 2.42
N GLN A 354 15.89 22.19 2.82
CA GLN A 354 16.17 23.46 2.14
C GLN A 354 16.71 23.31 0.71
N THR A 355 17.43 22.25 0.46
CA THR A 355 17.99 21.94 -0.87
C THR A 355 17.08 21.12 -1.76
N PHE A 356 15.95 20.65 -1.24
CA PHE A 356 15.02 19.81 -2.00
C PHE A 356 14.25 20.65 -3.05
N LEU A 357 13.62 19.92 -3.96
CA LEU A 357 12.83 20.48 -5.06
C LEU A 357 11.58 21.22 -4.58
N SER A 358 11.15 22.21 -5.34
CA SER A 358 9.81 22.77 -5.17
C SER A 358 8.74 21.78 -5.66
N PRO A 359 7.47 21.94 -5.29
CA PRO A 359 6.39 21.07 -5.78
C PRO A 359 6.27 21.08 -7.31
N GLU A 360 6.49 22.23 -7.93
CA GLU A 360 6.48 22.40 -9.37
C GLU A 360 7.63 21.64 -10.04
N GLU A 361 8.84 21.73 -9.48
CA GLU A 361 10.03 21.03 -9.97
C GLU A 361 9.84 19.51 -9.88
N LEU A 362 9.31 18.99 -8.76
CA LEU A 362 9.02 17.57 -8.63
C LEU A 362 7.92 17.11 -9.61
N SER A 363 6.86 17.89 -9.77
CA SER A 363 5.79 17.62 -10.75
C SER A 363 6.35 17.54 -12.17
N GLN A 364 7.30 18.43 -12.51
CA GLN A 364 7.94 18.44 -13.81
C GLN A 364 8.82 17.19 -14.02
N LEU A 365 9.57 16.76 -13.00
CA LEU A 365 10.33 15.51 -13.06
C LEU A 365 9.43 14.28 -13.20
N MET A 366 8.30 14.25 -12.51
CA MET A 366 7.28 13.20 -12.69
C MET A 366 6.77 13.17 -14.13
N HIS A 367 6.46 14.34 -14.72
CA HIS A 367 6.02 14.43 -16.11
C HIS A 367 7.10 13.92 -17.09
N GLN A 368 8.36 14.29 -16.88
CA GLN A 368 9.49 13.82 -17.67
C GLN A 368 9.73 12.31 -17.51
N SER A 369 9.29 11.72 -16.40
CA SER A 369 9.33 10.28 -16.12
C SER A 369 8.05 9.56 -16.56
N SER A 370 7.30 10.13 -17.50
CA SER A 370 6.10 9.58 -18.17
C SER A 370 4.83 9.54 -17.33
N PHE A 371 4.80 10.07 -16.10
CA PHE A 371 3.56 10.21 -15.36
C PHE A 371 2.62 11.22 -16.03
N ARG A 372 1.30 10.98 -15.90
CA ARG A 372 0.25 11.85 -16.40
C ARG A 372 -0.74 12.19 -15.29
N ASN A 373 -1.67 13.12 -15.58
CA ASN A 373 -2.64 13.61 -14.60
C ASN A 373 -1.99 13.99 -13.26
N ILE A 374 -0.84 14.68 -13.35
CA ILE A 374 -0.06 15.06 -12.19
C ILE A 374 -0.75 16.23 -11.49
N SER A 375 -0.94 16.06 -10.20
CA SER A 375 -1.44 17.10 -9.30
C SER A 375 -0.64 17.10 -8.01
N TYR A 376 -0.65 18.22 -7.30
CA TYR A 376 -0.14 18.29 -5.94
C TYR A 376 -1.00 19.18 -5.06
N SER A 377 -1.02 18.86 -3.78
CA SER A 377 -1.62 19.69 -2.75
C SER A 377 -0.60 20.00 -1.66
N THR A 378 -0.59 21.23 -1.18
CA THR A 378 0.31 21.67 -0.10
C THR A 378 -0.43 21.72 1.23
N MET A 379 0.26 21.35 2.30
CA MET A 379 -0.27 21.42 3.66
C MET A 379 0.61 22.29 4.56
N THR A 380 0.02 22.80 5.63
CA THR A 380 0.73 23.60 6.65
C THR A 380 1.51 24.74 5.99
N MET A 381 0.81 25.57 5.19
CA MET A 381 1.37 26.75 4.51
C MET A 381 2.54 26.42 3.55
N GLY A 382 2.57 25.21 3.01
CA GLY A 382 3.58 24.78 2.05
C GLY A 382 4.80 24.09 2.66
N ILE A 383 4.74 23.72 3.95
CA ILE A 383 5.83 22.95 4.60
C ILE A 383 5.98 21.57 3.97
N VAL A 384 4.87 20.94 3.59
CA VAL A 384 4.84 19.66 2.90
C VAL A 384 3.91 19.70 1.69
N ALA A 385 4.15 18.83 0.74
CA ALA A 385 3.30 18.61 -0.43
C ALA A 385 3.03 17.13 -0.63
N VAL A 386 1.80 16.81 -1.03
CA VAL A 386 1.42 15.49 -1.56
C VAL A 386 1.29 15.61 -3.07
N HIS A 387 2.10 14.85 -3.78
CA HIS A 387 2.02 14.71 -5.24
C HIS A 387 1.28 13.45 -5.60
N SER A 388 0.52 13.51 -6.68
CA SER A 388 -0.18 12.39 -7.29
C SER A 388 0.10 12.37 -8.77
N GLY A 389 0.39 11.20 -9.34
CA GLY A 389 0.56 10.99 -10.76
C GLY A 389 0.16 9.57 -11.16
N TYR A 390 -0.24 9.39 -12.41
CA TYR A 390 -0.73 8.11 -12.93
C TYR A 390 0.14 7.62 -14.08
N LYS A 391 0.28 6.30 -14.18
CA LYS A 391 0.74 5.65 -15.40
C LYS A 391 -0.47 5.49 -16.31
N ILE A 392 -0.44 6.14 -17.47
CA ILE A 392 -1.44 5.95 -18.54
C ILE A 392 -0.79 5.04 -19.58
N GLY A 393 -1.53 4.02 -20.00
CA GLY A 393 -1.09 3.03 -20.98
C GLY A 393 -0.81 3.62 -22.37
#